data_10aee4e0f01c868469863c19fecb0b32
#
_entry.id   10aee4e0f01c868469863c19fecb0b32
#
_cell.length_a   1.000
_cell.length_b   1.000
_cell.length_c   1.000
_cell.angle_alpha   90.00
_cell.angle_beta   90.00
_cell.angle_gamma   90.00
#
_symmetry.space_group_name_H-M   'P 1'
#
loop_
_entity.id
_entity.type
_entity.pdbx_description
1 polymer ?
#
loop_
_entity_poly.entity_id
_entity_poly.type
_entity_poly.pdbx_seq_one_letter_code
_entity_poly.pdbx_strand_id
1 'polypeptide(L)'
;MRRASSVAIVVSLTSYTVWAQTAHLSSEQIVAAIAEGSKSKQPLVATAGKDTTNDFIIAIRGPYGRVVSFAADQALKYQTITAHEVPHDLTGLYLDVVATPGRPAAGATTATPPATQLTLRRRGDKKHLEPMKVESFRVEWDTKAGAKLQSQGLRARFDLSTVPPTGDLEVVVVTKEFERVYTFTENDRAKMK
;
A
#
# COMPACT_ATOMS: atom_id res chain seq x y z
N MET A 1 -13.85 -39.77 51.25
CA MET A 1 -13.41 -39.76 49.84
C MET A 1 -13.70 -38.37 49.28
N ARG A 2 -12.68 -37.50 49.15
CA ARG A 2 -12.80 -36.16 48.57
C ARG A 2 -12.21 -36.21 47.16
N ARG A 3 -13.03 -35.96 46.12
CA ARG A 3 -12.59 -35.85 44.75
C ARG A 3 -12.02 -34.45 44.51
N ALA A 4 -10.76 -34.38 44.15
CA ALA A 4 -10.11 -33.16 43.69
C ALA A 4 -10.44 -32.98 42.22
N SER A 5 -11.12 -31.87 41.89
CA SER A 5 -11.34 -31.45 40.50
C SER A 5 -10.17 -30.60 40.08
N SER A 6 -9.38 -31.10 39.13
CA SER A 6 -8.31 -30.32 38.48
C SER A 6 -8.93 -29.43 37.40
N VAL A 7 -8.82 -28.13 37.58
CA VAL A 7 -9.16 -27.12 36.55
C VAL A 7 -7.94 -26.94 35.66
N ALA A 8 -8.03 -27.36 34.43
CA ALA A 8 -7.01 -27.07 33.42
C ALA A 8 -7.24 -25.67 32.87
N ILE A 9 -6.32 -24.74 33.17
CA ILE A 9 -6.29 -23.41 32.57
C ILE A 9 -5.62 -23.54 31.21
N VAL A 10 -6.40 -23.47 30.15
CA VAL A 10 -5.90 -23.33 28.78
C VAL A 10 -5.49 -21.87 28.55
N VAL A 11 -4.20 -21.60 28.62
CA VAL A 11 -3.65 -20.28 28.23
C VAL A 11 -3.54 -20.28 26.73
N SER A 12 -4.50 -19.62 26.06
CA SER A 12 -4.43 -19.35 24.63
C SER A 12 -3.39 -18.27 24.39
N LEU A 13 -2.18 -18.64 24.00
CA LEU A 13 -1.15 -17.74 23.48
C LEU A 13 -1.61 -17.24 22.10
N THR A 14 -2.33 -16.13 22.08
CA THR A 14 -2.50 -15.35 20.86
C THR A 14 -1.15 -14.74 20.51
N SER A 15 -0.47 -15.36 19.55
CA SER A 15 0.76 -14.84 18.98
C SER A 15 0.44 -13.54 18.24
N TYR A 16 0.53 -12.42 18.94
CA TYR A 16 0.65 -11.11 18.29
C TYR A 16 1.99 -11.13 17.55
N THR A 17 1.95 -11.24 16.24
CA THR A 17 3.11 -11.04 15.38
C THR A 17 3.52 -9.58 15.52
N VAL A 18 4.37 -9.29 16.52
CA VAL A 18 5.07 -8.01 16.61
C VAL A 18 5.90 -7.92 15.34
N TRP A 19 5.65 -6.89 14.55
CA TRP A 19 6.46 -6.56 13.40
C TRP A 19 7.88 -6.25 13.89
N ALA A 20 8.74 -7.27 13.93
CA ALA A 20 10.14 -7.09 14.19
C ALA A 20 10.70 -6.27 13.02
N GLN A 21 11.07 -5.04 13.33
CA GLN A 21 11.67 -4.09 12.39
C GLN A 21 13.08 -4.59 12.02
N THR A 22 13.14 -5.51 11.08
CA THR A 22 14.40 -5.81 10.38
C THR A 22 14.58 -4.79 9.26
N ALA A 23 15.79 -4.28 9.08
CA ALA A 23 16.08 -3.24 8.08
C ALA A 23 15.76 -3.65 6.64
N HIS A 24 15.55 -4.93 6.38
CA HIS A 24 15.14 -5.51 5.11
C HIS A 24 14.36 -6.79 5.36
N LEU A 25 13.62 -7.26 4.35
CA LEU A 25 13.07 -8.61 4.36
C LEU A 25 14.17 -9.65 4.51
N SER A 26 13.94 -10.68 5.31
CA SER A 26 14.83 -11.83 5.35
C SER A 26 14.79 -12.61 4.02
N SER A 27 15.85 -13.38 3.75
CA SER A 27 15.88 -14.24 2.55
C SER A 27 14.69 -15.19 2.47
N GLU A 28 14.23 -15.72 3.60
CA GLU A 28 13.05 -16.58 3.68
C GLU A 28 11.77 -15.84 3.31
N GLN A 29 11.62 -14.60 3.80
CA GLN A 29 10.47 -13.76 3.45
C GLN A 29 10.46 -13.39 1.97
N ILE A 30 11.62 -13.14 1.37
CA ILE A 30 11.74 -12.87 -0.06
C ILE A 30 11.33 -14.09 -0.86
N VAL A 31 11.82 -15.29 -0.51
CA VAL A 31 11.44 -16.54 -1.18
C VAL A 31 9.95 -16.80 -1.07
N ALA A 32 9.36 -16.60 0.12
CA ALA A 32 7.93 -16.77 0.34
C ALA A 32 7.11 -15.78 -0.50
N ALA A 33 7.53 -14.51 -0.58
CA ALA A 33 6.86 -13.49 -1.39
C ALA A 33 6.92 -13.80 -2.89
N ILE A 34 8.06 -14.31 -3.38
CA ILE A 34 8.21 -14.76 -4.78
C ILE A 34 7.25 -15.91 -5.07
N ALA A 35 7.19 -16.91 -4.19
CA ALA A 35 6.29 -18.05 -4.36
C ALA A 35 4.81 -17.62 -4.39
N GLU A 36 4.41 -16.71 -3.49
CA GLU A 36 3.06 -16.17 -3.45
C GLU A 36 2.72 -15.39 -4.72
N GLY A 37 3.57 -14.45 -5.15
CA GLY A 37 3.36 -13.64 -6.35
C GLY A 37 3.31 -14.47 -7.62
N SER A 38 4.25 -15.42 -7.78
CA SER A 38 4.30 -16.31 -8.93
C SER A 38 3.06 -17.21 -9.05
N LYS A 39 2.51 -17.64 -7.91
CA LYS A 39 1.30 -18.48 -7.85
C LYS A 39 0.03 -17.65 -8.11
N SER A 40 -0.12 -16.53 -7.43
CA SER A 40 -1.34 -15.72 -7.50
C SER A 40 -1.45 -14.97 -8.82
N LYS A 41 -0.32 -14.58 -9.40
CA LYS A 41 -0.22 -13.66 -10.56
C LYS A 41 -0.98 -12.34 -10.31
N GLN A 42 -1.11 -11.95 -9.05
CA GLN A 42 -1.80 -10.74 -8.62
C GLN A 42 -0.93 -9.95 -7.64
N PRO A 43 -0.94 -8.61 -7.73
CA PRO A 43 -0.22 -7.79 -6.79
C PRO A 43 -0.86 -7.87 -5.40
N LEU A 44 -0.02 -7.91 -4.36
CA LEU A 44 -0.47 -7.76 -2.97
C LEU A 44 -0.46 -6.27 -2.62
N VAL A 45 -1.63 -5.68 -2.54
CA VAL A 45 -1.81 -4.24 -2.34
C VAL A 45 -3.10 -3.96 -1.59
N ALA A 46 -3.06 -3.04 -0.63
CA ALA A 46 -4.26 -2.45 -0.05
C ALA A 46 -4.68 -1.24 -0.89
N THR A 47 -5.95 -1.15 -1.24
CA THR A 47 -6.47 -0.06 -2.07
C THR A 47 -7.67 0.61 -1.42
N ALA A 48 -7.79 1.92 -1.63
CA ALA A 48 -8.96 2.73 -1.25
C ALA A 48 -9.22 3.78 -2.32
N GLY A 49 -10.40 4.44 -2.22
CA GLY A 49 -10.80 5.48 -3.18
C GLY A 49 -11.57 4.93 -4.37
N LYS A 50 -11.88 5.82 -5.32
CA LYS A 50 -12.70 5.50 -6.50
C LYS A 50 -12.03 6.00 -7.78
N ASP A 51 -12.20 5.25 -8.86
CA ASP A 51 -11.77 5.65 -10.21
C ASP A 51 -12.80 6.60 -10.84
N THR A 52 -12.97 7.77 -10.24
CA THR A 52 -13.92 8.79 -10.67
C THR A 52 -13.30 10.19 -10.62
N THR A 53 -13.89 11.13 -11.36
CA THR A 53 -13.47 12.54 -11.32
C THR A 53 -13.48 13.09 -9.90
N ASN A 54 -12.48 13.89 -9.54
CA ASN A 54 -12.26 14.50 -8.22
C ASN A 54 -12.05 13.48 -7.09
N ASP A 55 -11.56 12.29 -7.42
CA ASP A 55 -11.14 11.28 -6.46
C ASP A 55 -9.78 10.69 -6.87
N PHE A 56 -9.20 9.90 -5.97
CA PHE A 56 -7.94 9.19 -6.21
C PHE A 56 -8.11 7.71 -5.88
N ILE A 57 -7.40 6.87 -6.62
CA ILE A 57 -7.15 5.49 -6.24
C ILE A 57 -5.87 5.50 -5.43
N ILE A 58 -5.96 5.11 -4.16
CA ILE A 58 -4.81 4.98 -3.27
C ILE A 58 -4.40 3.53 -3.22
N ALA A 59 -3.12 3.27 -3.46
CA ALA A 59 -2.52 1.95 -3.31
C ALA A 59 -1.39 2.02 -2.27
N ILE A 60 -1.40 1.10 -1.31
CA ILE A 60 -0.36 0.98 -0.28
C ILE A 60 0.29 -0.39 -0.35
N ARG A 61 1.62 -0.42 -0.32
CA ARG A 61 2.44 -1.64 -0.33
C ARG A 61 3.55 -1.55 0.69
N GLY A 62 3.66 -2.57 1.54
CA GLY A 62 4.84 -2.78 2.37
C GLY A 62 5.95 -3.53 1.62
N PRO A 63 7.08 -3.82 2.28
CA PRO A 63 8.21 -4.53 1.66
C PRO A 63 7.82 -5.86 1.03
N TYR A 64 7.10 -6.70 1.76
CA TYR A 64 6.65 -8.00 1.31
C TYR A 64 5.71 -7.88 0.09
N GLY A 65 4.72 -6.98 0.16
CA GLY A 65 3.76 -6.75 -0.92
C GLY A 65 4.41 -6.23 -2.21
N ARG A 66 5.53 -5.48 -2.12
CA ARG A 66 6.29 -5.06 -3.31
C ARG A 66 6.96 -6.25 -4.00
N VAL A 67 7.57 -7.16 -3.23
CA VAL A 67 8.19 -8.37 -3.79
C VAL A 67 7.13 -9.31 -4.39
N VAL A 68 5.98 -9.49 -3.71
CA VAL A 68 4.85 -10.25 -4.27
C VAL A 68 4.39 -9.65 -5.60
N SER A 69 4.22 -8.33 -5.64
CA SER A 69 3.78 -7.63 -6.87
C SER A 69 4.80 -7.77 -8.00
N PHE A 70 6.09 -7.62 -7.69
CA PHE A 70 7.16 -7.83 -8.66
C PHE A 70 7.17 -9.26 -9.21
N ALA A 71 7.07 -10.26 -8.34
CA ALA A 71 7.02 -11.67 -8.75
C ALA A 71 5.79 -11.98 -9.59
N ALA A 72 4.63 -11.40 -9.26
CA ALA A 72 3.42 -11.54 -10.05
C ALA A 72 3.59 -10.97 -11.47
N ASP A 73 4.19 -9.78 -11.58
CA ASP A 73 4.47 -9.13 -12.87
C ASP A 73 5.44 -9.95 -13.73
N GLN A 74 6.47 -10.57 -13.12
CA GLN A 74 7.39 -11.45 -13.85
C GLN A 74 6.70 -12.76 -14.29
N ALA A 75 5.88 -13.35 -13.42
CA ALA A 75 5.13 -14.56 -13.74
C ALA A 75 4.11 -14.34 -14.90
N LEU A 76 3.51 -13.16 -14.99
CA LEU A 76 2.67 -12.79 -16.13
C LEU A 76 3.44 -12.71 -17.46
N LYS A 77 4.75 -12.44 -17.38
CA LYS A 77 5.69 -12.46 -18.54
C LYS A 77 6.33 -13.83 -18.76
N TYR A 78 5.83 -14.87 -18.05
CA TYR A 78 6.40 -16.22 -18.07
C TYR A 78 7.85 -16.31 -17.61
N GLN A 79 8.27 -15.39 -16.74
CA GLN A 79 9.62 -15.36 -16.16
C GLN A 79 9.59 -15.94 -14.75
N THR A 80 10.52 -16.86 -14.47
CA THR A 80 10.79 -17.33 -13.12
C THR A 80 11.92 -16.49 -12.55
N ILE A 81 11.77 -16.04 -11.32
CA ILE A 81 12.78 -15.23 -10.62
C ILE A 81 13.26 -15.92 -9.35
N THR A 82 14.49 -15.61 -8.97
CA THR A 82 15.12 -16.02 -7.71
C THR A 82 15.24 -14.83 -6.76
N ALA A 83 15.56 -15.11 -5.49
CA ALA A 83 15.72 -14.05 -4.48
C ALA A 83 16.85 -13.03 -4.85
N HIS A 84 17.88 -13.46 -5.58
CA HIS A 84 18.98 -12.59 -6.02
C HIS A 84 18.58 -11.62 -7.13
N GLU A 85 17.53 -11.92 -7.86
CA GLU A 85 17.01 -11.08 -8.97
C GLU A 85 15.99 -10.04 -8.49
N VAL A 86 15.61 -10.10 -7.21
CA VAL A 86 14.72 -9.08 -6.62
C VAL A 86 15.52 -7.78 -6.43
N PRO A 87 15.10 -6.66 -7.04
CA PRO A 87 15.75 -5.38 -6.84
C PRO A 87 15.82 -4.99 -5.37
N HIS A 88 16.99 -4.56 -4.91
CA HIS A 88 17.26 -4.26 -3.51
C HIS A 88 16.32 -3.20 -2.92
N ASP A 89 15.92 -2.22 -3.74
CA ASP A 89 14.98 -1.18 -3.32
C ASP A 89 13.57 -1.70 -3.00
N LEU A 90 13.17 -2.87 -3.53
CA LEU A 90 11.89 -3.48 -3.20
C LEU A 90 11.84 -4.08 -1.80
N THR A 91 12.98 -4.41 -1.21
CA THR A 91 13.09 -5.02 0.13
C THR A 91 13.26 -4.01 1.26
N GLY A 92 13.46 -2.73 0.93
CA GLY A 92 13.71 -1.65 1.89
C GLY A 92 12.54 -1.41 2.84
N LEU A 93 12.84 -0.92 4.05
CA LEU A 93 11.87 -0.67 5.13
C LEU A 93 11.09 0.62 4.93
N TYR A 94 10.32 0.69 3.88
CA TYR A 94 9.39 1.80 3.70
C TYR A 94 8.01 1.30 3.26
N LEU A 95 7.01 2.08 3.59
CA LEU A 95 5.68 1.95 3.04
C LEU A 95 5.60 2.76 1.74
N ASP A 96 5.27 2.11 0.64
CA ASP A 96 5.07 2.75 -0.66
C ASP A 96 3.59 3.11 -0.82
N VAL A 97 3.29 4.38 -0.95
CA VAL A 97 1.93 4.90 -1.10
C VAL A 97 1.82 5.61 -2.43
N VAL A 98 0.87 5.20 -3.25
CA VAL A 98 0.62 5.78 -4.58
C VAL A 98 -0.79 6.34 -4.61
N ALA A 99 -0.91 7.62 -4.94
CA ALA A 99 -2.18 8.29 -5.19
C ALA A 99 -2.32 8.53 -6.71
N THR A 100 -3.16 7.76 -7.36
CA THR A 100 -3.44 7.88 -8.79
C THR A 100 -4.75 8.65 -8.98
N PRO A 101 -4.77 9.74 -9.74
CA PRO A 101 -6.01 10.46 -10.04
C PRO A 101 -7.02 9.55 -10.71
N GLY A 102 -8.27 9.61 -10.25
CA GLY A 102 -9.37 8.85 -10.83
C GLY A 102 -9.72 9.33 -12.24
N ARG A 103 -10.26 8.40 -13.02
CA ARG A 103 -10.60 8.63 -14.42
C ARG A 103 -11.71 9.68 -14.57
N PRO A 104 -11.56 10.65 -15.47
CA PRO A 104 -12.62 11.58 -15.80
C PRO A 104 -13.86 10.85 -16.34
N ALA A 105 -15.05 11.32 -15.98
CA ALA A 105 -16.30 10.79 -16.53
C ALA A 105 -16.35 10.97 -18.05
N ALA A 106 -17.13 10.13 -18.73
CA ALA A 106 -17.35 10.27 -20.17
C ALA A 106 -17.95 11.65 -20.49
N GLY A 107 -17.28 12.43 -21.33
CA GLY A 107 -17.69 13.80 -21.69
C GLY A 107 -17.17 14.89 -20.73
N ALA A 108 -16.39 14.53 -19.72
CA ALA A 108 -15.72 15.51 -18.87
C ALA A 108 -14.77 16.40 -19.69
N THR A 109 -14.75 17.67 -19.36
CA THR A 109 -13.85 18.66 -19.93
C THR A 109 -12.63 18.93 -19.05
N THR A 110 -12.64 18.41 -17.81
CA THR A 110 -11.59 18.56 -16.82
C THR A 110 -11.21 17.22 -16.22
N ALA A 111 -9.92 17.07 -15.91
CA ALA A 111 -9.41 15.92 -15.15
C ALA A 111 -9.49 16.21 -13.65
N THR A 112 -9.29 15.17 -12.83
CA THR A 112 -9.06 15.31 -11.39
C THR A 112 -7.90 16.28 -11.16
N PRO A 113 -8.04 17.29 -10.28
CA PRO A 113 -6.95 18.23 -9.98
C PRO A 113 -5.67 17.50 -9.55
N PRO A 114 -4.49 18.03 -9.94
CA PRO A 114 -3.21 17.43 -9.57
C PRO A 114 -3.02 17.30 -8.06
N ALA A 115 -2.56 16.14 -7.59
CA ALA A 115 -2.12 15.99 -6.21
C ALA A 115 -0.86 16.85 -5.98
N THR A 116 -0.85 17.61 -4.88
CA THR A 116 0.27 18.49 -4.50
C THR A 116 0.99 18.00 -3.24
N GLN A 117 0.26 17.27 -2.37
CA GLN A 117 0.82 16.70 -1.15
C GLN A 117 0.19 15.34 -0.86
N LEU A 118 0.99 14.44 -0.28
CA LEU A 118 0.58 13.12 0.18
C LEU A 118 1.20 12.88 1.54
N THR A 119 0.37 12.72 2.56
CA THR A 119 0.81 12.45 3.94
C THR A 119 0.08 11.26 4.53
N LEU A 120 0.62 10.71 5.61
CA LEU A 120 0.00 9.65 6.41
C LEU A 120 -0.28 10.17 7.81
N ARG A 121 -1.32 9.62 8.45
CA ARG A 121 -1.52 9.76 9.89
C ARG A 121 -2.26 8.54 10.44
N ARG A 122 -2.19 8.32 11.75
CA ARG A 122 -3.11 7.43 12.44
C ARG A 122 -4.48 8.12 12.51
N ARG A 123 -5.53 7.35 12.33
CA ARG A 123 -6.90 7.87 12.46
C ARG A 123 -7.12 8.53 13.83
N GLY A 124 -7.60 9.76 13.81
CA GLY A 124 -7.82 10.57 15.01
C GLY A 124 -6.60 11.39 15.48
N ASP A 125 -5.41 11.14 14.94
CA ASP A 125 -4.23 11.95 15.24
C ASP A 125 -4.22 13.21 14.39
N LYS A 126 -3.77 14.32 15.00
CA LYS A 126 -3.52 15.58 14.29
C LYS A 126 -2.15 15.62 13.62
N LYS A 127 -1.22 14.77 14.07
CA LYS A 127 0.14 14.75 13.56
C LYS A 127 0.20 13.95 12.26
N HIS A 128 0.67 14.59 11.21
CA HIS A 128 0.95 13.94 9.94
C HIS A 128 2.39 13.41 9.94
N LEU A 129 2.58 12.28 9.28
CA LEU A 129 3.88 11.71 8.94
C LEU A 129 4.26 12.23 7.57
N GLU A 130 5.43 12.84 7.50
CA GLU A 130 5.99 13.33 6.24
C GLU A 130 6.70 12.20 5.51
N PRO A 131 6.60 12.13 4.18
CA PRO A 131 7.29 11.13 3.40
C PRO A 131 8.80 11.43 3.33
N MET A 132 9.62 10.37 3.31
CA MET A 132 11.06 10.47 3.04
C MET A 132 11.35 10.87 1.60
N LYS A 133 10.48 10.47 0.68
CA LYS A 133 10.62 10.73 -0.76
C LYS A 133 9.24 10.89 -1.38
N VAL A 134 9.11 11.87 -2.26
CA VAL A 134 7.91 12.07 -3.07
C VAL A 134 8.33 12.17 -4.54
N GLU A 135 7.61 11.46 -5.39
CA GLU A 135 7.76 11.49 -6.85
C GLU A 135 6.40 11.78 -7.47
N SER A 136 6.36 12.70 -8.41
CA SER A 136 5.16 12.93 -9.20
C SER A 136 5.20 12.14 -10.50
N PHE A 137 4.02 11.71 -10.97
CA PHE A 137 3.88 11.07 -12.27
C PHE A 137 2.63 11.59 -12.98
N ARG A 138 2.71 11.62 -14.31
CA ARG A 138 1.62 12.08 -15.16
C ARG A 138 0.67 10.92 -15.48
N VAL A 139 -0.62 11.23 -15.49
CA VAL A 139 -1.68 10.33 -15.97
C VAL A 139 -2.42 11.05 -17.10
N GLU A 140 -2.66 10.35 -18.20
CA GLU A 140 -3.35 10.89 -19.37
C GLU A 140 -4.56 10.01 -19.72
N TRP A 141 -5.63 10.63 -20.14
CA TRP A 141 -6.82 9.95 -20.63
C TRP A 141 -7.25 10.54 -21.98
N ASP A 142 -7.53 9.65 -22.93
CA ASP A 142 -8.12 10.06 -24.20
C ASP A 142 -9.63 10.34 -24.01
N THR A 143 -10.08 11.51 -24.49
CA THR A 143 -11.51 11.83 -24.53
C THR A 143 -12.13 11.34 -25.83
N LYS A 144 -13.46 11.16 -25.83
CA LYS A 144 -14.20 10.78 -27.06
C LYS A 144 -14.06 11.81 -28.17
N ALA A 145 -13.74 13.07 -27.85
CA ALA A 145 -13.53 14.15 -28.80
C ALA A 145 -12.09 14.21 -29.34
N GLY A 146 -11.22 13.25 -28.98
CA GLY A 146 -9.82 13.20 -29.40
C GLY A 146 -8.89 14.11 -28.61
N ALA A 147 -9.39 14.90 -27.66
CA ALA A 147 -8.56 15.67 -26.75
C ALA A 147 -7.99 14.78 -25.64
N LYS A 148 -6.82 15.14 -25.11
CA LYS A 148 -6.22 14.46 -23.95
C LYS A 148 -6.45 15.27 -22.69
N LEU A 149 -6.99 14.63 -21.67
CA LEU A 149 -7.04 15.14 -20.31
C LEU A 149 -5.82 14.64 -19.55
N GLN A 150 -5.22 15.49 -18.73
CA GLN A 150 -4.02 15.16 -17.96
C GLN A 150 -4.20 15.55 -16.51
N SER A 151 -3.63 14.73 -15.62
CA SER A 151 -3.49 15.04 -14.21
C SER A 151 -2.17 14.49 -13.67
N GLN A 152 -1.87 14.80 -12.41
CA GLN A 152 -0.67 14.36 -11.73
C GLN A 152 -1.02 13.55 -10.50
N GLY A 153 -0.48 12.33 -10.45
CA GLY A 153 -0.44 11.52 -9.25
C GLY A 153 0.84 11.71 -8.45
N LEU A 154 0.85 11.20 -7.24
CA LEU A 154 2.02 11.18 -6.36
C LEU A 154 2.33 9.76 -5.91
N ARG A 155 3.62 9.44 -5.84
CA ARG A 155 4.16 8.31 -5.13
C ARG A 155 4.98 8.83 -3.96
N ALA A 156 4.72 8.32 -2.77
CA ALA A 156 5.42 8.70 -1.55
C ALA A 156 5.96 7.47 -0.83
N ARG A 157 7.18 7.58 -0.27
CA ARG A 157 7.80 6.56 0.57
C ARG A 157 7.85 7.06 2.01
N PHE A 158 7.32 6.30 2.94
CA PHE A 158 7.32 6.61 4.36
C PHE A 158 8.20 5.61 5.10
N ASP A 159 9.03 6.09 6.02
CA ASP A 159 9.82 5.23 6.90
C ASP A 159 8.88 4.34 7.72
N LEU A 160 8.98 3.03 7.53
CA LEU A 160 8.11 2.07 8.21
C LEU A 160 8.26 2.13 9.74
N SER A 161 9.42 2.57 10.25
CA SER A 161 9.66 2.75 11.69
C SER A 161 8.81 3.87 12.31
N THR A 162 8.39 4.84 11.49
CA THR A 162 7.55 5.96 11.93
C THR A 162 6.06 5.69 11.78
N VAL A 163 5.69 4.69 10.96
CA VAL A 163 4.29 4.32 10.75
C VAL A 163 3.76 3.59 11.98
N PRO A 164 2.64 4.03 12.59
CA PRO A 164 2.08 3.38 13.76
C PRO A 164 1.87 1.88 13.52
N PRO A 165 2.32 0.98 14.42
CA PRO A 165 2.24 -0.47 14.21
C PRO A 165 0.79 -0.99 14.24
N THR A 166 -0.12 -0.29 14.90
CA THR A 166 -1.52 -0.69 15.09
C THR A 166 -2.48 0.47 14.83
N GLY A 167 -3.76 0.16 14.68
CA GLY A 167 -4.83 1.13 14.42
C GLY A 167 -4.99 1.46 12.94
N ASP A 168 -6.10 2.12 12.63
CA ASP A 168 -6.40 2.55 11.27
C ASP A 168 -5.40 3.62 10.80
N LEU A 169 -5.00 3.55 9.53
CA LEU A 169 -4.18 4.57 8.87
C LEU A 169 -5.06 5.42 7.97
N GLU A 170 -4.77 6.70 7.93
CA GLU A 170 -5.35 7.63 6.98
C GLU A 170 -4.27 8.16 6.02
N VAL A 171 -4.55 8.05 4.73
CA VAL A 171 -3.80 8.71 3.66
C VAL A 171 -4.51 10.01 3.34
N VAL A 172 -3.79 11.13 3.45
CA VAL A 172 -4.32 12.45 3.13
C VAL A 172 -3.70 12.92 1.82
N VAL A 173 -4.55 13.16 0.82
CA VAL A 173 -4.16 13.72 -0.48
C VAL A 173 -4.68 15.14 -0.57
N VAL A 174 -3.79 16.09 -0.80
CA VAL A 174 -4.10 17.50 -0.97
C VAL A 174 -3.93 17.89 -2.43
N THR A 175 -4.89 18.64 -2.95
CA THR A 175 -4.84 19.32 -4.24
C THR A 175 -4.95 20.83 -3.99
N LYS A 176 -4.93 21.64 -5.04
CA LYS A 176 -5.22 23.07 -4.91
C LYS A 176 -6.69 23.38 -4.58
N GLU A 177 -7.59 22.43 -4.82
CA GLU A 177 -9.04 22.63 -4.75
C GLU A 177 -9.67 21.93 -3.56
N PHE A 178 -9.12 20.80 -3.13
CA PHE A 178 -9.68 20.00 -2.03
C PHE A 178 -8.63 19.13 -1.33
N GLU A 179 -9.02 18.65 -0.15
CA GLU A 179 -8.35 17.58 0.58
C GLU A 179 -9.23 16.32 0.58
N ARG A 180 -8.62 15.15 0.45
CA ARG A 180 -9.26 13.84 0.57
C ARG A 180 -8.54 12.98 1.58
N VAL A 181 -9.33 12.28 2.40
CA VAL A 181 -8.82 11.35 3.41
C VAL A 181 -9.31 9.94 3.07
N TYR A 182 -8.39 9.01 2.99
CA TYR A 182 -8.65 7.60 2.69
C TYR A 182 -8.25 6.76 3.88
N THR A 183 -9.19 6.02 4.46
CA THR A 183 -8.95 5.21 5.65
C THR A 183 -8.64 3.77 5.25
N PHE A 184 -7.57 3.24 5.84
CA PHE A 184 -7.16 1.84 5.76
C PHE A 184 -7.28 1.23 7.13
N THR A 185 -8.14 0.22 7.25
CA THR A 185 -8.39 -0.50 8.49
C THR A 185 -7.23 -1.43 8.85
N GLU A 186 -7.21 -1.96 10.08
CA GLU A 186 -6.23 -2.99 10.46
C GLU A 186 -6.29 -4.23 9.55
N ASN A 187 -7.47 -4.61 9.05
CA ASN A 187 -7.60 -5.70 8.09
C ASN A 187 -6.94 -5.39 6.75
N ASP A 188 -6.98 -4.14 6.31
CA ASP A 188 -6.28 -3.72 5.10
C ASP A 188 -4.77 -3.74 5.31
N ARG A 189 -4.30 -3.43 6.53
CA ARG A 189 -2.88 -3.50 6.89
C ARG A 189 -2.29 -4.91 6.76
N ALA A 190 -3.07 -5.94 7.00
CA ALA A 190 -2.63 -7.32 6.77
C ALA A 190 -2.23 -7.58 5.31
N LYS A 191 -2.78 -6.80 4.36
CA LYS A 191 -2.42 -6.83 2.93
C LYS A 191 -1.22 -5.94 2.59
N MET A 192 -0.76 -5.13 3.55
CA MET A 192 0.39 -4.22 3.35
C MET A 192 1.73 -4.84 3.77
N LYS A 193 1.74 -6.12 4.18
CA LYS A 193 2.91 -6.87 4.70
C LYS A 193 4.17 -6.63 3.90
#